data_9811830b103568317952b1e6aa438eea
#
_entry.id   9811830b103568317952b1e6aa438eea
#
_cell.length_a   1.000
_cell.length_b   1.000
_cell.length_c   1.000
_cell.angle_alpha   90.00
_cell.angle_beta   90.00
_cell.angle_gamma   90.00
#
_symmetry.space_group_name_H-M   'P 1'
#
loop_
_entity.id
_entity.type
_entity.pdbx_description
1 polymer ?
#
loop_
_entity_poly.entity_id
_entity_poly.type
_entity_poly.pdbx_seq_one_letter_code
_entity_poly.pdbx_strand_id
1 'polypeptide(L)'
;MFINEKIYEEYFSLSNGDKEELIQITTNNIEEFMSKMMINCDMTRIEVLTTVLVSLQQVRETGLNNEQYEKVDLIDKVKDKLLKNASTRKKNG
;
A
#
# COMPACT_ATOMS: atom_id res chain seq x y z
N MET A 1 -4.88 5.09 -10.25
CA MET A 1 -4.09 4.36 -9.26
C MET A 1 -3.58 5.31 -8.19
N PHE A 2 -3.52 4.87 -6.94
CA PHE A 2 -3.19 5.72 -5.79
C PHE A 2 -1.68 5.89 -5.56
N ILE A 3 -0.83 5.43 -6.46
CA ILE A 3 0.62 5.60 -6.36
C ILE A 3 1.12 6.23 -7.66
N ASN A 4 1.87 7.33 -7.54
CA ASN A 4 2.42 8.06 -8.67
C ASN A 4 3.67 7.35 -9.19
N GLU A 5 3.73 7.06 -10.49
CA GLU A 5 4.86 6.35 -11.09
C GLU A 5 6.19 7.11 -10.96
N LYS A 6 6.15 8.43 -10.96
CA LYS A 6 7.36 9.24 -10.79
C LYS A 6 8.03 8.97 -9.44
N ILE A 7 7.24 8.64 -8.42
CA ILE A 7 7.74 8.32 -7.10
C ILE A 7 8.58 7.04 -7.14
N TYR A 8 8.17 6.06 -7.94
CA TYR A 8 8.90 4.80 -8.06
C TYR A 8 10.29 5.00 -8.67
N GLU A 9 10.41 5.90 -9.65
CA GLU A 9 11.67 6.13 -10.34
C GLU A 9 12.75 6.68 -9.40
N GLU A 10 12.33 7.43 -8.38
CA GLU A 10 13.24 8.07 -7.44
C GLU A 10 13.41 7.29 -6.13
N TYR A 11 12.67 6.21 -5.93
CA TYR A 11 12.60 5.51 -4.65
C TYR A 11 13.97 5.07 -4.13
N PHE A 12 14.77 4.41 -4.95
CA PHE A 12 16.07 3.88 -4.51
C PHE A 12 17.11 4.96 -4.27
N SER A 13 16.93 6.16 -4.83
CA SER A 13 17.83 7.28 -4.60
C SER A 13 17.50 8.05 -3.32
N LEU A 14 16.38 7.74 -2.67
CA LEU A 14 15.97 8.41 -1.44
C LEU A 14 16.79 7.93 -0.24
N SER A 15 16.93 8.81 0.75
CA SER A 15 17.47 8.40 2.06
C SER A 15 16.52 7.43 2.75
N ASN A 16 17.02 6.71 3.77
CA ASN A 16 16.16 5.78 4.52
C ASN A 16 14.99 6.50 5.18
N GLY A 17 15.21 7.71 5.70
CA GLY A 17 14.15 8.50 6.29
C GLY A 17 13.09 8.91 5.29
N ASP A 18 13.50 9.32 4.09
CA ASP A 18 12.57 9.70 3.03
C ASP A 18 11.80 8.50 2.49
N LYS A 19 12.43 7.32 2.41
CA LYS A 19 11.73 6.09 2.04
C LYS A 19 10.63 5.75 3.05
N GLU A 20 10.94 5.84 4.34
CA GLU A 20 9.97 5.60 5.41
C GLU A 20 8.81 6.58 5.34
N GLU A 21 9.09 7.85 5.11
CA GLU A 21 8.07 8.88 4.96
C GLU A 21 7.17 8.57 3.75
N LEU A 22 7.76 8.22 2.62
CA LEU A 22 7.00 7.86 1.42
C LEU A 22 6.10 6.64 1.67
N ILE A 23 6.62 5.62 2.33
CA ILE A 23 5.85 4.43 2.67
C ILE A 23 4.67 4.82 3.58
N GLN A 24 4.91 5.67 4.55
CA GLN A 24 3.86 6.11 5.47
C GLN A 24 2.78 6.92 4.76
N ILE A 25 3.17 7.86 3.91
CA ILE A 25 2.23 8.68 3.13
C ILE A 25 1.37 7.78 2.22
N THR A 26 2.00 6.86 1.52
CA THR A 26 1.31 5.92 0.63
C THR A 26 0.32 5.06 1.41
N THR A 27 0.74 4.54 2.56
CA THR A 27 -0.11 3.73 3.43
C THR A 27 -1.32 4.53 3.91
N ASN A 28 -1.09 5.77 4.34
CA ASN A 28 -2.17 6.65 4.80
C ASN A 28 -3.18 6.92 3.70
N ASN A 29 -2.72 7.17 2.48
CA ASN A 29 -3.60 7.41 1.34
C ASN A 29 -4.45 6.18 1.01
N ILE A 30 -3.88 5.00 1.10
CA ILE A 30 -4.60 3.75 0.87
C ILE A 30 -5.66 3.55 1.97
N GLU A 31 -5.30 3.81 3.22
CA GLU A 31 -6.26 3.68 4.33
C GLU A 31 -7.43 4.66 4.21
N GLU A 32 -7.17 5.86 3.76
CA GLU A 32 -8.23 6.83 3.49
C GLU A 32 -9.16 6.34 2.38
N PHE A 33 -8.59 5.80 1.31
CA PHE A 33 -9.35 5.20 0.22
C PHE A 33 -10.21 4.03 0.73
N MET A 34 -9.64 3.18 1.58
CA MET A 34 -10.36 2.06 2.17
C MET A 34 -11.56 2.55 2.99
N SER A 35 -11.38 3.59 3.78
CA SER A 35 -12.46 4.17 4.58
C SER A 35 -13.60 4.66 3.69
N LYS A 36 -13.27 5.31 2.58
CA LYS A 36 -14.27 5.79 1.61
C LYS A 36 -15.02 4.62 0.98
N MET A 37 -14.32 3.54 0.65
CA MET A 37 -14.98 2.34 0.10
C MET A 37 -15.93 1.71 1.10
N MET A 38 -15.55 1.65 2.36
CA MET A 38 -16.41 1.10 3.40
C MET A 38 -17.73 1.88 3.51
N ILE A 39 -17.66 3.20 3.41
CA ILE A 39 -18.84 4.07 3.50
C ILE A 39 -19.66 4.03 2.22
N ASN A 40 -19.01 4.23 1.06
CA ASN A 40 -19.70 4.43 -0.21
C ASN A 40 -20.19 3.13 -0.85
N CYS A 41 -19.49 2.02 -0.59
CA CYS A 41 -19.80 0.73 -1.20
C CYS A 41 -20.36 -0.28 -0.19
N ASP A 42 -20.57 0.16 1.05
CA ASP A 42 -21.11 -0.70 2.12
C ASP A 42 -20.31 -2.00 2.29
N MET A 43 -18.98 -1.89 2.24
CA MET A 43 -18.09 -3.02 2.39
C MET A 43 -17.57 -3.11 3.83
N THR A 44 -17.33 -4.34 4.29
CA THR A 44 -16.65 -4.53 5.58
C THR A 44 -15.16 -4.21 5.43
N ARG A 45 -14.49 -3.97 6.56
CA ARG A 45 -13.06 -3.70 6.56
C ARG A 45 -12.25 -4.86 5.95
N ILE A 46 -12.63 -6.09 6.27
CA ILE A 46 -11.96 -7.29 5.73
C ILE A 46 -12.11 -7.37 4.22
N GLU A 47 -13.32 -7.10 3.71
CA GLU A 47 -13.56 -7.10 2.26
C GLU A 47 -12.71 -6.05 1.55
N VAL A 48 -12.66 -4.83 2.09
CA VAL A 48 -11.88 -3.75 1.50
C VAL A 48 -10.39 -4.07 1.56
N LEU A 49 -9.91 -4.55 2.72
CA LEU A 49 -8.50 -4.90 2.90
C LEU A 49 -8.08 -6.00 1.91
N THR A 50 -8.91 -7.03 1.77
CA THR A 50 -8.66 -8.12 0.83
C THR A 50 -8.57 -7.60 -0.61
N THR A 51 -9.50 -6.74 -1.00
CA THR A 51 -9.51 -6.14 -2.33
C THR A 51 -8.23 -5.34 -2.59
N VAL A 52 -7.82 -4.52 -1.63
CA VAL A 52 -6.60 -3.72 -1.75
C VAL A 52 -5.37 -4.61 -1.85
N LEU A 53 -5.26 -5.64 -1.00
CA LEU A 53 -4.12 -6.54 -1.02
C LEU A 53 -4.01 -7.30 -2.34
N VAL A 54 -5.14 -7.74 -2.90
CA VAL A 54 -5.16 -8.40 -4.22
C VAL A 54 -4.69 -7.45 -5.30
N SER A 55 -5.17 -6.21 -5.28
CA SER A 55 -4.75 -5.19 -6.25
C SER A 55 -3.25 -4.90 -6.15
N LEU A 56 -2.73 -4.76 -4.94
CA LEU A 56 -1.31 -4.53 -4.72
C LEU A 56 -0.48 -5.72 -5.20
N GLN A 57 -0.95 -6.93 -4.97
CA GLN A 57 -0.28 -8.14 -5.44
C GLN A 57 -0.19 -8.17 -6.97
N GLN A 58 -1.24 -7.78 -7.67
CA GLN A 58 -1.23 -7.70 -9.13
C GLN A 58 -0.21 -6.67 -9.64
N VAL A 59 -0.17 -5.51 -9.01
CA VAL A 59 0.81 -4.47 -9.35
C VAL A 59 2.22 -4.97 -9.08
N ARG A 60 2.43 -5.70 -7.98
CA ARG A 60 3.71 -6.29 -7.63
C ARG A 60 4.18 -7.29 -8.70
N GLU A 61 3.30 -8.19 -9.12
CA GLU A 61 3.63 -9.17 -10.16
C GLU A 61 3.98 -8.51 -11.49
N THR A 62 3.23 -7.49 -11.87
CA THR A 62 3.53 -6.71 -13.07
C THR A 62 4.89 -6.04 -12.94
N GLY A 63 5.19 -5.49 -11.77
CA GLY A 63 6.48 -4.88 -11.49
C GLY A 63 7.64 -5.87 -11.62
N LEU A 64 7.47 -7.09 -11.10
CA LEU A 64 8.48 -8.14 -11.22
C LEU A 64 8.70 -8.52 -12.68
N ASN A 65 7.62 -8.69 -13.45
CA ASN A 65 7.71 -9.08 -14.86
C ASN A 65 8.40 -8.01 -15.71
N ASN A 66 8.28 -6.74 -15.31
CA ASN A 66 8.89 -5.61 -16.02
C ASN A 66 10.19 -5.13 -15.37
N GLU A 67 10.72 -5.88 -14.42
CA GLU A 67 11.97 -5.56 -13.71
C GLU A 67 11.91 -4.20 -12.98
N GLN A 68 10.74 -3.80 -12.52
CA GLN A 68 10.53 -2.56 -11.77
C GLN A 68 10.66 -2.81 -10.27
N TYR A 69 11.90 -3.07 -9.82
CA TYR A 69 12.17 -3.50 -8.44
C TYR A 69 11.87 -2.42 -7.39
N GLU A 70 11.97 -1.14 -7.75
CA GLU A 70 11.58 -0.04 -6.87
C GLU A 70 10.09 -0.15 -6.49
N LYS A 71 9.27 -0.39 -7.49
CA LYS A 71 7.84 -0.56 -7.30
C LYS A 71 7.53 -1.76 -6.41
N VAL A 72 8.22 -2.87 -6.64
CA VAL A 72 8.04 -4.10 -5.87
C VAL A 72 8.40 -3.88 -4.40
N ASP A 73 9.54 -3.24 -4.14
CA ASP A 73 10.00 -2.98 -2.77
C ASP A 73 9.03 -2.07 -2.01
N LEU A 74 8.58 -0.99 -2.66
CA LEU A 74 7.63 -0.07 -2.05
C LEU A 74 6.31 -0.78 -1.72
N ILE A 75 5.79 -1.58 -2.66
CA ILE A 75 4.54 -2.31 -2.46
C ILE A 75 4.65 -3.30 -1.32
N ASP A 76 5.75 -4.04 -1.22
CA ASP A 76 5.95 -5.01 -0.15
C ASP A 76 5.93 -4.32 1.22
N LYS A 77 6.56 -3.17 1.35
CA LYS A 77 6.59 -2.42 2.60
C LYS A 77 5.25 -1.80 2.95
N VAL A 78 4.52 -1.32 1.95
CA VAL A 78 3.16 -0.80 2.16
C VAL A 78 2.23 -1.92 2.62
N LYS A 79 2.31 -3.09 2.00
CA LYS A 79 1.51 -4.26 2.41
C LYS A 79 1.79 -4.63 3.87
N ASP A 80 3.06 -4.64 4.27
CA ASP A 80 3.43 -4.95 5.64
C ASP A 80 2.81 -3.95 6.62
N LYS A 81 2.84 -2.66 6.31
CA LYS A 81 2.23 -1.65 7.18
C LYS A 81 0.71 -1.80 7.26
N LEU A 82 0.05 -2.08 6.15
CA LEU A 82 -1.40 -2.31 6.14
C LEU A 82 -1.77 -3.49 7.02
N LEU A 83 -1.01 -4.58 6.94
CA LEU A 83 -1.24 -5.77 7.74
C LEU A 83 -0.97 -5.52 9.23
N LYS A 84 0.09 -4.78 9.55
CA LYS A 84 0.38 -4.39 10.93
C LYS A 84 -0.72 -3.53 11.52
N ASN A 85 -1.19 -2.55 10.76
CA ASN A 85 -2.28 -1.67 11.21
C ASN A 85 -3.56 -2.45 11.46
N ALA A 86 -3.90 -3.38 10.57
CA ALA A 86 -5.07 -4.24 10.75
C ALA A 86 -4.94 -5.11 11.99
N SER A 87 -3.77 -5.71 12.20
CA SER A 87 -3.49 -6.56 13.37
C SER A 87 -3.58 -5.76 14.68
N THR A 88 -3.01 -4.55 14.69
CA THR A 88 -3.05 -3.67 15.86
C THR A 88 -4.48 -3.28 16.21
N ARG A 89 -5.28 -2.91 15.22
CA ARG A 89 -6.70 -2.58 15.43
C ARG A 89 -7.49 -3.77 15.93
N LYS A 90 -7.21 -4.95 15.43
CA LYS A 90 -7.87 -6.17 15.86
C LYS A 90 -7.56 -6.49 17.32
N LYS A 91 -6.35 -6.21 17.78
CA LYS A 91 -5.94 -6.39 19.17
C LYS A 91 -6.67 -5.44 20.11
N ASN A 92 -6.93 -4.24 19.66
CA ASN A 92 -7.54 -3.18 20.46
C ASN A 92 -9.07 -3.17 20.37
N GLY A 93 -9.59 -3.95 19.49
CA GLY A 93 -11.03 -4.10 19.30
C GLY A 93 -11.54 -5.29 20.06
#